data_b9821dcbbd835494cf47c5e23855d393
#
_entry.id   b9821dcbbd835494cf47c5e23855d393
#
_cell.length_a   1.000
_cell.length_b   1.000
_cell.length_c   1.000
_cell.angle_alpha   90.00
_cell.angle_beta   90.00
_cell.angle_gamma   90.00
#
_symmetry.space_group_name_H-M   'P 1'
#
loop_
_entity.id
_entity.type
_entity.pdbx_description
1 polymer ?
#
loop_
_entity_poly.entity_id
_entity_poly.type
_entity_poly.pdbx_seq_one_letter_code
_entity_poly.pdbx_strand_id
1 'polypeptide(L)'
;MRLLIVFIPFLLFLPKKDLDCLNCSDDNKFSVLVITETNGFKHKSINAGLDLIKQLGNENKFNVYSSNNSDSITAKNLENISSIIFLNTSGDILNLKQQEVMEEFIKEGKGFVGIHSATDTEYDWDWYGGLVGAYFKSHPIGTAKAKINTIISEHISTKHLEREWEIRDEWYNFYNINPNINILLNLDETTYIGGKHGQNHPITWFHEYSGGRSFYTGLGHLVGTYLDERFIDILRGGILYASGE
;
A
#
# COMPACT_ATOMS: atom_id res chain seq x y z
N MET A 1 -39.66 -7.35 53.58
CA MET A 1 -38.25 -7.15 53.28
C MET A 1 -38.04 -7.47 51.79
N ARG A 2 -38.05 -6.43 50.90
CA ARG A 2 -37.88 -6.61 49.45
C ARG A 2 -36.40 -6.47 49.12
N LEU A 3 -35.82 -7.55 48.62
CA LEU A 3 -34.42 -7.60 48.16
C LEU A 3 -34.32 -6.84 46.84
N LEU A 4 -33.62 -5.71 46.86
CA LEU A 4 -33.29 -4.94 45.65
C LEU A 4 -32.06 -5.58 44.98
N ILE A 5 -32.24 -6.29 43.86
CA ILE A 5 -31.14 -6.81 43.07
C ILE A 5 -30.66 -5.67 42.18
N VAL A 6 -29.53 -5.08 42.51
CA VAL A 6 -28.83 -4.09 41.66
C VAL A 6 -28.06 -4.86 40.57
N PHE A 7 -28.55 -4.76 39.34
CA PHE A 7 -27.81 -5.21 38.16
C PHE A 7 -26.69 -4.20 37.89
N ILE A 8 -25.44 -4.57 38.18
CA ILE A 8 -24.27 -3.83 37.70
C ILE A 8 -23.98 -4.34 36.29
N PRO A 9 -24.06 -3.50 35.22
CA PRO A 9 -23.65 -3.93 33.92
C PRO A 9 -22.13 -4.15 33.93
N PHE A 10 -21.72 -5.39 33.71
CA PHE A 10 -20.32 -5.75 33.47
C PHE A 10 -19.94 -5.21 32.10
N LEU A 11 -19.34 -4.01 32.05
CA LEU A 11 -18.74 -3.47 30.83
C LEU A 11 -17.55 -4.37 30.49
N LEU A 12 -17.73 -5.25 29.52
CA LEU A 12 -16.63 -5.99 28.91
C LEU A 12 -15.70 -4.97 28.25
N PHE A 13 -14.62 -4.62 28.93
CA PHE A 13 -13.48 -3.96 28.34
C PHE A 13 -12.82 -4.97 27.39
N LEU A 14 -13.20 -4.95 26.12
CA LEU A 14 -12.40 -5.57 25.09
C LEU A 14 -11.05 -4.84 25.08
N PRO A 15 -9.92 -5.57 25.12
CA PRO A 15 -8.62 -4.95 25.08
C PRO A 15 -8.53 -4.15 23.76
N LYS A 16 -8.23 -2.84 23.87
CA LYS A 16 -7.84 -2.02 22.73
C LYS A 16 -6.65 -2.71 22.09
N LYS A 17 -6.75 -3.13 20.84
CA LYS A 17 -5.58 -3.39 20.00
C LYS A 17 -5.00 -2.01 19.66
N ASP A 18 -4.05 -1.58 20.45
CA ASP A 18 -3.31 -0.36 20.17
C ASP A 18 -2.46 -0.61 18.90
N LEU A 19 -2.35 0.41 18.05
CA LEU A 19 -1.47 0.36 16.89
C LEU A 19 -0.02 0.28 17.38
N ASP A 20 0.78 -0.58 16.75
CA ASP A 20 2.22 -0.63 17.01
C ASP A 20 2.88 0.60 16.39
N CYS A 21 3.40 1.48 17.24
CA CYS A 21 4.19 2.60 16.76
C CYS A 21 5.65 2.19 16.56
N LEU A 22 6.15 2.31 15.33
CA LEU A 22 7.52 1.92 14.97
C LEU A 22 8.57 3.00 15.20
N ASN A 23 8.17 4.30 15.13
CA ASN A 23 9.11 5.44 15.23
C ASN A 23 8.44 6.75 15.64
N CYS A 24 7.40 6.73 16.50
CA CYS A 24 6.62 7.93 16.80
C CYS A 24 7.43 9.02 17.52
N SER A 25 7.24 10.26 17.06
CA SER A 25 7.79 11.46 17.66
C SER A 25 6.81 12.62 17.47
N ASP A 26 6.70 13.49 18.47
CA ASP A 26 5.87 14.70 18.38
C ASP A 26 6.45 15.73 17.38
N ASP A 27 7.73 15.59 17.02
CA ASP A 27 8.39 16.43 16.02
C ASP A 27 8.08 16.01 14.56
N ASN A 28 7.38 14.88 14.36
CA ASN A 28 7.04 14.41 13.03
C ASN A 28 5.82 15.15 12.47
N LYS A 29 5.86 15.41 11.14
CA LYS A 29 4.89 16.29 10.46
C LYS A 29 3.56 15.60 10.19
N PHE A 30 3.58 14.30 9.93
CA PHE A 30 2.40 13.51 9.59
C PHE A 30 2.56 12.05 10.04
N SER A 31 1.53 11.25 9.85
CA SER A 31 1.53 9.83 10.26
C SER A 31 0.98 8.93 9.14
N VAL A 32 1.53 7.72 9.03
CA VAL A 32 1.04 6.68 8.12
C VAL A 32 0.69 5.42 8.90
N LEU A 33 -0.30 4.66 8.40
CA LEU A 33 -0.67 3.34 8.91
C LEU A 33 -0.33 2.26 7.90
N VAL A 34 0.53 1.32 8.26
CA VAL A 34 0.92 0.18 7.42
C VAL A 34 0.11 -1.05 7.81
N ILE A 35 -0.65 -1.60 6.88
CA ILE A 35 -1.38 -2.86 7.01
C ILE A 35 -0.61 -3.95 6.29
N THR A 36 -0.42 -5.10 6.98
CA THR A 36 0.31 -6.26 6.45
C THR A 36 -0.49 -7.56 6.58
N GLU A 37 -1.81 -7.47 6.72
CA GLU A 37 -2.68 -8.64 6.82
C GLU A 37 -2.72 -9.41 5.50
N THR A 38 -2.70 -10.74 5.61
CA THR A 38 -2.72 -11.63 4.45
C THR A 38 -3.66 -12.81 4.72
N ASN A 39 -4.76 -12.87 3.98
CA ASN A 39 -5.67 -14.02 3.95
C ASN A 39 -5.38 -14.94 2.74
N GLY A 40 -4.54 -14.48 1.80
CA GLY A 40 -3.98 -15.23 0.69
C GLY A 40 -2.50 -15.56 0.91
N PHE A 41 -1.67 -15.30 -0.11
CA PHE A 41 -0.23 -15.59 -0.06
C PHE A 41 0.51 -14.58 0.83
N LYS A 42 1.33 -15.09 1.76
CA LYS A 42 2.17 -14.26 2.64
C LYS A 42 3.59 -14.11 2.11
N HIS A 43 3.94 -12.91 1.67
CA HIS A 43 5.26 -12.60 1.14
C HIS A 43 6.34 -12.56 2.23
N LYS A 44 7.52 -13.12 1.93
CA LYS A 44 8.68 -13.09 2.84
C LYS A 44 9.28 -11.69 3.01
N SER A 45 8.99 -10.79 2.09
CA SER A 45 9.51 -9.42 2.05
C SER A 45 8.76 -8.44 2.96
N ILE A 46 7.65 -8.82 3.58
CA ILE A 46 6.85 -7.93 4.46
C ILE A 46 7.73 -7.27 5.54
N ASN A 47 8.57 -8.04 6.23
CA ASN A 47 9.42 -7.47 7.29
C ASN A 47 10.43 -6.46 6.72
N ALA A 48 11.05 -6.75 5.58
CA ALA A 48 11.95 -5.80 4.92
C ALA A 48 11.23 -4.51 4.50
N GLY A 49 9.99 -4.64 4.04
CA GLY A 49 9.14 -3.48 3.73
C GLY A 49 8.81 -2.63 4.97
N LEU A 50 8.45 -3.27 6.09
CA LEU A 50 8.22 -2.55 7.35
C LEU A 50 9.49 -1.83 7.84
N ASP A 51 10.65 -2.48 7.79
CA ASP A 51 11.93 -1.90 8.20
C ASP A 51 12.27 -0.68 7.32
N LEU A 52 12.09 -0.80 5.99
CA LEU A 52 12.32 0.32 5.08
C LEU A 52 11.34 1.48 5.35
N ILE A 53 10.03 1.22 5.49
CA ILE A 53 9.06 2.29 5.74
C ILE A 53 9.37 3.00 7.07
N LYS A 54 9.78 2.26 8.10
CA LYS A 54 10.24 2.83 9.37
C LYS A 54 11.48 3.71 9.19
N GLN A 55 12.46 3.26 8.41
CA GLN A 55 13.65 4.06 8.07
C GLN A 55 13.24 5.36 7.37
N LEU A 56 12.40 5.27 6.34
CA LEU A 56 11.87 6.42 5.61
C LEU A 56 11.13 7.40 6.53
N GLY A 57 10.36 6.89 7.51
CA GLY A 57 9.71 7.70 8.53
C GLY A 57 10.71 8.52 9.35
N ASN A 58 11.80 7.90 9.81
CA ASN A 58 12.87 8.60 10.55
C ASN A 58 13.56 9.68 9.71
N GLU A 59 13.86 9.36 8.45
CA GLU A 59 14.59 10.26 7.53
C GLU A 59 13.73 11.44 7.07
N ASN A 60 12.41 11.22 6.89
CA ASN A 60 11.49 12.21 6.32
C ASN A 60 10.52 12.82 7.34
N LYS A 61 10.70 12.53 8.64
CA LYS A 61 9.91 13.10 9.72
C LYS A 61 8.41 12.77 9.65
N PHE A 62 8.08 11.48 9.51
CA PHE A 62 6.71 11.00 9.68
C PHE A 62 6.62 9.79 10.62
N ASN A 63 5.51 9.71 11.34
CA ASN A 63 5.23 8.59 12.22
C ASN A 63 4.75 7.38 11.42
N VAL A 64 5.22 6.19 11.79
CA VAL A 64 4.82 4.93 11.19
C VAL A 64 4.13 4.07 12.24
N TYR A 65 2.84 3.86 12.05
CA TYR A 65 2.07 2.86 12.77
C TYR A 65 1.94 1.61 11.90
N SER A 66 1.90 0.43 12.51
CA SER A 66 1.70 -0.81 11.78
C SER A 66 0.71 -1.74 12.46
N SER A 67 0.04 -2.56 11.65
CA SER A 67 -0.81 -3.64 12.10
C SER A 67 -0.82 -4.79 11.11
N ASN A 68 -0.82 -6.02 11.60
CA ASN A 68 -1.06 -7.22 10.81
C ASN A 68 -2.53 -7.68 10.88
N ASN A 69 -3.43 -6.79 11.30
CA ASN A 69 -4.85 -7.05 11.44
C ASN A 69 -5.66 -5.80 11.07
N SER A 70 -6.55 -5.93 10.12
CA SER A 70 -7.44 -4.88 9.62
C SER A 70 -8.44 -4.35 10.66
N ASP A 71 -8.66 -5.05 11.80
CA ASP A 71 -9.42 -4.50 12.94
C ASP A 71 -8.85 -3.16 13.44
N SER A 72 -7.63 -2.83 13.07
CA SER A 72 -7.00 -1.53 13.32
C SER A 72 -7.57 -0.38 12.46
N ILE A 73 -8.23 -0.70 11.34
CA ILE A 73 -8.88 0.28 10.46
C ILE A 73 -10.21 0.71 11.09
N THR A 74 -10.14 1.75 11.89
CA THR A 74 -11.28 2.39 12.55
C THR A 74 -11.19 3.90 12.38
N ALA A 75 -12.32 4.61 12.34
CA ALA A 75 -12.33 6.07 12.23
C ALA A 75 -11.45 6.73 13.31
N LYS A 76 -11.44 6.19 14.54
CA LYS A 76 -10.61 6.69 15.64
C LYS A 76 -9.11 6.53 15.37
N ASN A 77 -8.68 5.37 14.87
CA ASN A 77 -7.25 5.12 14.61
C ASN A 77 -6.76 5.92 13.39
N LEU A 78 -7.66 6.27 12.46
CA LEU A 78 -7.34 7.01 11.25
C LEU A 78 -7.41 8.53 11.42
N GLU A 79 -7.89 9.05 12.55
CA GLU A 79 -8.09 10.49 12.80
C GLU A 79 -6.85 11.34 12.46
N ASN A 80 -5.65 10.88 12.85
CA ASN A 80 -4.38 11.58 12.61
C ASN A 80 -3.49 10.92 11.56
N ILE A 81 -4.04 10.02 10.75
CA ILE A 81 -3.33 9.35 9.65
C ILE A 81 -3.50 10.17 8.37
N SER A 82 -2.42 10.37 7.64
CA SER A 82 -2.41 11.04 6.34
C SER A 82 -2.52 10.07 5.18
N SER A 83 -1.96 8.86 5.31
CA SER A 83 -2.12 7.80 4.31
C SER A 83 -2.08 6.40 4.92
N ILE A 84 -2.81 5.47 4.30
CA ILE A 84 -2.78 4.04 4.60
C ILE A 84 -1.92 3.34 3.56
N ILE A 85 -1.03 2.45 4.02
CA ILE A 85 -0.13 1.67 3.18
C ILE A 85 -0.53 0.19 3.28
N PHE A 86 -0.95 -0.42 2.17
CA PHE A 86 -1.12 -1.86 2.07
C PHE A 86 0.19 -2.47 1.58
N LEU A 87 0.95 -3.03 2.52
CA LEU A 87 2.25 -3.65 2.27
C LEU A 87 2.08 -5.15 2.07
N ASN A 88 2.11 -5.59 0.83
CA ASN A 88 1.99 -7.00 0.44
C ASN A 88 0.78 -7.70 1.10
N THR A 89 -0.34 -6.98 1.23
CA THR A 89 -1.62 -7.56 1.65
C THR A 89 -2.13 -8.53 0.59
N SER A 90 -2.98 -9.48 0.94
CA SER A 90 -3.56 -10.42 -0.02
C SER A 90 -4.86 -11.04 0.49
N GLY A 91 -5.77 -11.31 -0.42
CA GLY A 91 -7.09 -11.87 -0.14
C GLY A 91 -8.06 -10.84 0.45
N ASP A 92 -9.21 -11.31 0.90
CA ASP A 92 -10.26 -10.49 1.47
C ASP A 92 -9.97 -10.23 2.96
N ILE A 93 -9.55 -9.02 3.30
CA ILE A 93 -9.06 -8.64 4.63
C ILE A 93 -9.98 -7.64 5.35
N LEU A 94 -10.91 -6.99 4.64
CA LEU A 94 -11.78 -5.96 5.20
C LEU A 94 -13.24 -6.43 5.27
N ASN A 95 -13.88 -6.23 6.41
CA ASN A 95 -15.33 -6.35 6.49
C ASN A 95 -16.00 -5.04 6.02
N LEU A 96 -17.33 -5.09 5.78
CA LEU A 96 -18.10 -3.95 5.27
C LEU A 96 -17.90 -2.65 6.08
N LYS A 97 -17.79 -2.75 7.40
CA LYS A 97 -17.57 -1.56 8.23
C LYS A 97 -16.19 -0.92 8.04
N GLN A 98 -15.17 -1.76 7.83
CA GLN A 98 -13.81 -1.28 7.53
C GLN A 98 -13.72 -0.70 6.12
N GLN A 99 -14.45 -1.28 5.16
CA GLN A 99 -14.60 -0.74 3.82
C GLN A 99 -15.24 0.66 3.86
N GLU A 100 -16.33 0.85 4.60
CA GLU A 100 -16.96 2.16 4.81
C GLU A 100 -15.97 3.18 5.42
N VAL A 101 -15.20 2.77 6.44
CA VAL A 101 -14.17 3.64 7.06
C VAL A 101 -13.08 4.02 6.07
N MET A 102 -12.63 3.09 5.22
CA MET A 102 -11.66 3.37 4.16
C MET A 102 -12.21 4.35 3.12
N GLU A 103 -13.47 4.18 2.68
CA GLU A 103 -14.10 5.10 1.74
C GLU A 103 -14.15 6.52 2.28
N GLU A 104 -14.62 6.70 3.52
CA GLU A 104 -14.70 8.02 4.15
C GLU A 104 -13.31 8.64 4.33
N PHE A 105 -12.31 7.85 4.77
CA PHE A 105 -10.93 8.30 4.89
C PHE A 105 -10.38 8.87 3.57
N ILE A 106 -10.60 8.18 2.45
CA ILE A 106 -10.14 8.64 1.14
C ILE A 106 -10.94 9.87 0.67
N LYS A 107 -12.28 9.91 0.89
CA LYS A 107 -13.12 11.06 0.56
C LYS A 107 -12.72 12.35 1.29
N GLU A 108 -12.14 12.23 2.48
CA GLU A 108 -11.56 13.36 3.23
C GLU A 108 -10.24 13.90 2.64
N GLY A 109 -9.81 13.39 1.50
CA GLY A 109 -8.58 13.83 0.81
C GLY A 109 -7.31 13.14 1.29
N LYS A 110 -7.44 12.07 2.07
CA LYS A 110 -6.32 11.26 2.55
C LYS A 110 -5.75 10.36 1.46
N GLY A 111 -4.63 9.65 1.77
CA GLY A 111 -3.91 8.89 0.77
C GLY A 111 -3.92 7.38 0.97
N PHE A 112 -3.65 6.69 -0.14
CA PHE A 112 -3.44 5.26 -0.21
C PHE A 112 -2.13 4.93 -0.92
N VAL A 113 -1.38 3.95 -0.38
CA VAL A 113 -0.20 3.37 -1.02
C VAL A 113 -0.36 1.86 -1.09
N GLY A 114 -0.38 1.30 -2.30
CA GLY A 114 -0.37 -0.13 -2.52
C GLY A 114 1.02 -0.61 -2.93
N ILE A 115 1.51 -1.69 -2.30
CA ILE A 115 2.80 -2.31 -2.62
C ILE A 115 2.57 -3.75 -3.02
N HIS A 116 3.07 -4.12 -4.20
CA HIS A 116 3.06 -5.45 -4.77
C HIS A 116 1.69 -6.14 -4.71
N SER A 117 1.48 -7.10 -3.81
CA SER A 117 0.21 -7.82 -3.73
C SER A 117 -0.95 -7.03 -3.13
N ALA A 118 -0.82 -5.73 -2.91
CA ALA A 118 -1.99 -4.90 -2.64
C ALA A 118 -3.04 -4.98 -3.76
N THR A 119 -2.66 -5.30 -5.01
CA THR A 119 -3.59 -5.60 -6.11
C THR A 119 -4.20 -7.01 -6.06
N ASP A 120 -3.70 -7.89 -5.20
CA ASP A 120 -4.21 -9.25 -4.90
C ASP A 120 -5.09 -9.24 -3.63
N THR A 121 -5.79 -8.13 -3.39
CA THR A 121 -6.57 -7.85 -2.18
C THR A 121 -7.95 -7.36 -2.58
N GLU A 122 -9.02 -7.72 -1.80
CA GLU A 122 -10.39 -7.20 -1.90
C GLU A 122 -11.01 -7.35 -3.31
N TYR A 123 -10.95 -8.50 -3.91
CA TYR A 123 -11.41 -8.74 -5.29
C TYR A 123 -12.91 -8.49 -5.50
N ASP A 124 -13.72 -8.66 -4.48
CA ASP A 124 -15.18 -8.49 -4.55
C ASP A 124 -15.64 -7.06 -4.22
N TRP A 125 -14.69 -6.10 -4.11
CA TRP A 125 -14.97 -4.72 -3.82
C TRP A 125 -14.46 -3.76 -4.92
N ASP A 126 -15.29 -3.51 -5.91
CA ASP A 126 -14.95 -2.71 -7.10
C ASP A 126 -14.40 -1.31 -6.76
N TRP A 127 -14.86 -0.70 -5.67
CA TRP A 127 -14.35 0.57 -5.20
C TRP A 127 -12.85 0.50 -4.87
N TYR A 128 -12.42 -0.60 -4.22
CA TYR A 128 -11.01 -0.81 -3.94
C TYR A 128 -10.18 -1.02 -5.22
N GLY A 129 -10.74 -1.75 -6.19
CA GLY A 129 -10.12 -1.89 -7.51
C GLY A 129 -9.88 -0.55 -8.19
N GLY A 130 -10.84 0.39 -8.05
CA GLY A 130 -10.70 1.77 -8.50
C GLY A 130 -9.63 2.54 -7.73
N LEU A 131 -9.53 2.35 -6.41
CA LEU A 131 -8.55 2.99 -5.54
C LEU A 131 -7.12 2.48 -5.81
N VAL A 132 -6.89 1.16 -5.80
CA VAL A 132 -5.55 0.59 -6.05
C VAL A 132 -5.13 0.72 -7.52
N GLY A 133 -6.10 0.84 -8.42
CA GLY A 133 -5.92 1.12 -9.86
C GLY A 133 -5.92 -0.10 -10.77
N ALA A 134 -5.84 -1.32 -10.25
CA ALA A 134 -5.97 -2.58 -11.00
C ALA A 134 -6.08 -3.76 -10.04
N TYR A 135 -6.48 -4.92 -10.56
CA TYR A 135 -6.37 -6.19 -9.84
C TYR A 135 -5.29 -7.09 -10.44
N PHE A 136 -4.62 -7.84 -9.56
CA PHE A 136 -3.72 -8.92 -9.96
C PHE A 136 -4.46 -10.01 -10.73
N LYS A 137 -3.87 -10.47 -11.82
CA LYS A 137 -4.43 -11.54 -12.65
C LYS A 137 -3.58 -12.80 -12.62
N SER A 138 -2.28 -12.64 -12.77
CA SER A 138 -1.30 -13.74 -12.83
C SER A 138 0.12 -13.18 -12.86
N HIS A 139 1.09 -14.05 -12.64
CA HIS A 139 2.51 -13.76 -12.90
C HIS A 139 3.18 -14.96 -13.61
N PRO A 140 4.31 -14.77 -14.31
CA PRO A 140 5.17 -15.86 -14.74
C PRO A 140 5.71 -16.66 -13.56
N ILE A 141 6.16 -17.90 -13.79
CA ILE A 141 6.76 -18.72 -12.73
C ILE A 141 8.07 -18.07 -12.24
N GLY A 142 8.14 -17.79 -10.93
CA GLY A 142 9.30 -17.22 -10.25
C GLY A 142 9.55 -15.76 -10.60
N THR A 143 10.79 -15.32 -10.41
CA THR A 143 11.24 -13.94 -10.61
C THR A 143 12.13 -13.81 -11.83
N ALA A 144 12.06 -12.70 -12.51
CA ALA A 144 12.89 -12.41 -13.69
C ALA A 144 13.54 -11.02 -13.58
N LYS A 145 14.73 -10.86 -14.16
CA LYS A 145 15.29 -9.55 -14.44
C LYS A 145 14.58 -8.98 -15.66
N ALA A 146 14.09 -7.76 -15.56
CA ALA A 146 13.44 -7.06 -16.66
C ALA A 146 13.87 -5.60 -16.70
N LYS A 147 13.78 -5.01 -17.90
CA LYS A 147 13.96 -3.59 -18.10
C LYS A 147 12.69 -2.84 -17.72
N ILE A 148 12.85 -1.74 -17.02
CA ILE A 148 11.80 -0.78 -16.68
C ILE A 148 12.07 0.53 -17.41
N ASN A 149 11.02 1.08 -18.03
CA ASN A 149 11.02 2.39 -18.66
C ASN A 149 10.35 3.40 -17.73
N THR A 150 11.04 4.50 -17.41
CA THR A 150 10.50 5.64 -16.69
C THR A 150 9.68 6.49 -17.66
N ILE A 151 8.35 6.55 -17.49
CA ILE A 151 7.42 7.24 -18.39
C ILE A 151 7.22 8.69 -17.96
N ILE A 152 6.93 8.92 -16.67
CA ILE A 152 6.81 10.26 -16.08
C ILE A 152 8.01 10.46 -15.16
N SER A 153 8.95 11.32 -15.56
CA SER A 153 10.19 11.60 -14.84
C SER A 153 10.07 12.77 -13.85
N GLU A 154 9.01 13.57 -13.94
CA GLU A 154 8.84 14.77 -13.10
C GLU A 154 8.18 14.47 -11.74
N HIS A 155 7.62 13.27 -11.56
CA HIS A 155 6.95 12.91 -10.32
C HIS A 155 7.97 12.69 -9.19
N ILE A 156 7.61 13.07 -7.96
CA ILE A 156 8.49 12.97 -6.78
C ILE A 156 9.06 11.55 -6.56
N SER A 157 8.35 10.50 -6.97
CA SER A 157 8.78 9.11 -6.86
C SER A 157 9.68 8.62 -8.01
N THR A 158 9.88 9.41 -9.08
CA THR A 158 10.61 8.95 -10.27
C THR A 158 11.69 9.91 -10.75
N LYS A 159 11.72 11.16 -10.23
CA LYS A 159 12.66 12.21 -10.66
C LYS A 159 14.15 11.87 -10.48
N HIS A 160 14.47 10.85 -9.70
CA HIS A 160 15.82 10.35 -9.46
C HIS A 160 16.21 9.19 -10.38
N LEU A 161 15.26 8.66 -11.16
CA LEU A 161 15.48 7.48 -11.99
C LEU A 161 16.05 7.82 -13.36
N GLU A 162 16.87 6.92 -13.87
CA GLU A 162 17.24 6.91 -15.29
C GLU A 162 16.02 6.60 -16.16
N ARG A 163 16.10 6.96 -17.44
CA ARG A 163 15.03 6.66 -18.40
C ARG A 163 14.75 5.18 -18.54
N GLU A 164 15.80 4.36 -18.51
CA GLU A 164 15.74 2.90 -18.58
C GLU A 164 16.66 2.31 -17.54
N TRP A 165 16.19 1.31 -16.83
CA TRP A 165 16.97 0.59 -15.82
C TRP A 165 16.46 -0.84 -15.65
N GLU A 166 17.21 -1.70 -14.98
CA GLU A 166 16.87 -3.11 -14.81
C GLU A 166 16.87 -3.52 -13.33
N ILE A 167 15.91 -4.34 -12.97
CA ILE A 167 15.82 -4.96 -11.65
C ILE A 167 15.26 -6.38 -11.80
N ARG A 168 15.50 -7.23 -10.80
CA ARG A 168 14.84 -8.53 -10.69
C ARG A 168 13.72 -8.44 -9.66
N ASP A 169 12.51 -8.80 -10.08
CA ASP A 169 11.37 -8.96 -9.18
C ASP A 169 10.36 -9.95 -9.77
N GLU A 170 9.18 -10.09 -9.18
CA GLU A 170 8.05 -10.82 -9.73
C GLU A 170 7.14 -9.87 -10.50
N TRP A 171 6.82 -10.23 -11.75
CA TRP A 171 6.11 -9.35 -12.67
C TRP A 171 4.64 -9.71 -12.76
N TYR A 172 3.78 -8.89 -12.15
CA TYR A 172 2.35 -9.07 -12.18
C TYR A 172 1.75 -8.64 -13.50
N ASN A 173 0.86 -9.48 -14.03
CA ASN A 173 -0.11 -9.09 -15.05
C ASN A 173 -1.41 -8.69 -14.35
N PHE A 174 -2.07 -7.67 -14.82
CA PHE A 174 -3.25 -7.07 -14.20
C PHE A 174 -4.51 -7.26 -15.05
N TYR A 175 -5.67 -7.05 -14.44
CA TYR A 175 -6.95 -6.85 -15.13
C TYR A 175 -7.71 -5.70 -14.47
N ASN A 176 -8.78 -5.23 -15.13
CA ASN A 176 -9.57 -4.07 -14.69
C ASN A 176 -8.70 -2.85 -14.36
N ILE A 177 -7.68 -2.58 -15.22
CA ILE A 177 -6.83 -1.41 -15.03
C ILE A 177 -7.68 -0.15 -15.14
N ASN A 178 -7.67 0.70 -14.11
CA ASN A 178 -8.39 1.97 -14.10
C ASN A 178 -7.83 2.89 -15.21
N PRO A 179 -8.66 3.35 -16.15
CA PRO A 179 -8.21 4.18 -17.28
C PRO A 179 -7.66 5.54 -16.88
N ASN A 180 -7.88 5.96 -15.63
CA ASN A 180 -7.45 7.26 -15.11
C ASN A 180 -6.09 7.20 -14.38
N ILE A 181 -5.39 6.05 -14.34
CA ILE A 181 -4.06 5.99 -13.75
C ILE A 181 -3.04 6.77 -14.59
N ASN A 182 -2.11 7.43 -13.92
CA ASN A 182 -0.93 8.04 -14.52
C ASN A 182 0.25 7.08 -14.38
N ILE A 183 0.66 6.45 -15.47
CA ILE A 183 1.73 5.45 -15.46
C ILE A 183 3.08 6.13 -15.24
N LEU A 184 3.76 5.76 -14.17
CA LEU A 184 5.10 6.23 -13.83
C LEU A 184 6.18 5.33 -14.44
N LEU A 185 6.00 4.02 -14.25
CA LEU A 185 6.95 3.00 -14.73
C LEU A 185 6.23 1.93 -15.54
N ASN A 186 6.85 1.55 -16.64
CA ASN A 186 6.36 0.55 -17.57
C ASN A 186 7.40 -0.56 -17.77
N LEU A 187 6.97 -1.83 -17.73
CA LEU A 187 7.83 -2.98 -18.01
C LEU A 187 8.05 -3.15 -19.51
N ASP A 188 9.27 -3.44 -19.91
CA ASP A 188 9.60 -3.89 -21.26
C ASP A 188 9.46 -5.42 -21.34
N GLU A 189 8.32 -5.89 -21.86
CA GLU A 189 8.03 -7.32 -22.00
C GLU A 189 8.95 -8.05 -22.98
N THR A 190 9.75 -7.34 -23.77
CA THR A 190 10.75 -7.95 -24.65
C THR A 190 11.96 -8.50 -23.87
N THR A 191 12.11 -8.10 -22.61
CA THR A 191 13.27 -8.43 -21.78
C THR A 191 13.03 -9.60 -20.81
N TYR A 192 11.78 -10.10 -20.72
CA TYR A 192 11.43 -11.27 -19.92
C TYR A 192 10.30 -12.06 -20.58
N ILE A 193 9.96 -13.23 -20.03
CA ILE A 193 8.92 -14.11 -20.58
C ILE A 193 7.70 -14.12 -19.66
N GLY A 194 6.49 -13.97 -20.25
CA GLY A 194 5.21 -14.15 -19.56
C GLY A 194 4.42 -12.88 -19.29
N GLY A 195 4.86 -11.73 -19.82
CA GLY A 195 4.06 -10.52 -19.87
C GLY A 195 2.82 -10.68 -20.77
N LYS A 196 1.75 -9.93 -20.45
CA LYS A 196 0.45 -10.02 -21.15
C LYS A 196 -0.15 -8.65 -21.49
N HIS A 197 0.64 -7.59 -21.44
CA HIS A 197 0.22 -6.22 -21.72
C HIS A 197 0.92 -5.63 -22.96
N GLY A 198 1.91 -6.33 -23.51
CA GLY A 198 2.65 -5.90 -24.69
C GLY A 198 3.48 -4.64 -24.42
N GLN A 199 3.32 -3.62 -25.24
CA GLN A 199 4.10 -2.38 -25.12
C GLN A 199 3.66 -1.49 -23.95
N ASN A 200 2.49 -1.73 -23.36
CA ASN A 200 1.94 -0.90 -22.30
C ASN A 200 1.66 -1.74 -21.04
N HIS A 201 2.74 -2.12 -20.35
CA HIS A 201 2.67 -2.91 -19.12
C HIS A 201 2.98 -2.03 -17.90
N PRO A 202 1.97 -1.35 -17.30
CA PRO A 202 2.18 -0.50 -16.14
C PRO A 202 2.62 -1.34 -14.95
N ILE A 203 3.64 -0.86 -14.21
CA ILE A 203 4.12 -1.52 -13.00
C ILE A 203 4.14 -0.58 -11.78
N THR A 204 4.12 0.74 -12.01
CA THR A 204 3.99 1.76 -10.97
C THR A 204 3.16 2.90 -11.52
N TRP A 205 2.20 3.38 -10.73
CA TRP A 205 1.29 4.45 -11.13
C TRP A 205 0.78 5.26 -9.94
N PHE A 206 0.19 6.40 -10.24
CA PHE A 206 -0.55 7.23 -9.31
C PHE A 206 -1.82 7.79 -9.95
N HIS A 207 -2.79 8.16 -9.15
CA HIS A 207 -3.99 8.86 -9.59
C HIS A 207 -4.73 9.47 -8.40
N GLU A 208 -5.66 10.35 -8.69
CA GLU A 208 -6.65 10.81 -7.73
C GLU A 208 -7.88 9.89 -7.79
N TYR A 209 -8.41 9.54 -6.65
CA TYR A 209 -9.60 8.69 -6.55
C TYR A 209 -10.46 9.10 -5.38
N SER A 210 -11.77 9.29 -5.65
CA SER A 210 -12.79 9.58 -4.62
C SER A 210 -12.45 10.75 -3.69
N GLY A 211 -11.65 11.73 -4.14
CA GLY A 211 -11.19 12.88 -3.36
C GLY A 211 -9.80 12.75 -2.76
N GLY A 212 -9.25 11.54 -2.68
CA GLY A 212 -7.91 11.28 -2.16
C GLY A 212 -6.87 10.97 -3.24
N ARG A 213 -5.66 10.62 -2.81
CA ARG A 213 -4.52 10.31 -3.67
C ARG A 213 -4.13 8.84 -3.52
N SER A 214 -3.95 8.16 -4.64
CA SER A 214 -3.51 6.77 -4.70
C SER A 214 -2.17 6.64 -5.40
N PHE A 215 -1.29 5.84 -4.83
CA PHE A 215 -0.03 5.42 -5.41
C PHE A 215 0.10 3.90 -5.34
N TYR A 216 0.57 3.28 -6.40
CA TYR A 216 0.84 1.84 -6.41
C TYR A 216 2.18 1.53 -7.06
N THR A 217 2.85 0.51 -6.55
CA THR A 217 4.02 -0.11 -7.19
C THR A 217 3.90 -1.64 -7.14
N GLY A 218 4.05 -2.30 -8.30
CA GLY A 218 4.08 -3.76 -8.41
C GLY A 218 5.42 -4.38 -8.00
N LEU A 219 6.46 -3.57 -7.74
CA LEU A 219 7.72 -4.00 -7.15
C LEU A 219 7.52 -4.36 -5.66
N GLY A 220 8.36 -5.25 -5.12
CA GLY A 220 8.34 -5.55 -3.68
C GLY A 220 8.14 -7.02 -3.32
N HIS A 221 8.19 -7.96 -4.29
CA HIS A 221 8.16 -9.39 -4.01
C HIS A 221 9.43 -9.85 -3.28
N LEU A 222 10.59 -9.41 -3.74
CA LEU A 222 11.87 -9.83 -3.19
C LEU A 222 12.32 -8.94 -2.03
N VAL A 223 12.95 -9.56 -1.02
CA VAL A 223 13.62 -8.81 0.07
C VAL A 223 14.67 -7.85 -0.49
N GLY A 224 15.41 -8.29 -1.53
CA GLY A 224 16.44 -7.47 -2.17
C GLY A 224 15.91 -6.20 -2.84
N THR A 225 14.65 -6.16 -3.25
CA THR A 225 14.03 -4.97 -3.84
C THR A 225 13.99 -3.81 -2.83
N TYR A 226 13.77 -4.11 -1.55
CA TYR A 226 13.76 -3.11 -0.46
C TYR A 226 15.16 -2.58 -0.09
N LEU A 227 16.23 -3.10 -0.70
CA LEU A 227 17.61 -2.63 -0.56
C LEU A 227 18.11 -1.87 -1.81
N ASP A 228 17.33 -1.84 -2.90
CA ASP A 228 17.67 -1.09 -4.12
C ASP A 228 17.35 0.39 -3.92
N GLU A 229 18.36 1.27 -4.06
CA GLU A 229 18.23 2.71 -3.83
C GLU A 229 17.13 3.35 -4.69
N ARG A 230 16.92 2.84 -5.91
CA ARG A 230 15.86 3.32 -6.81
C ARG A 230 14.48 3.00 -6.26
N PHE A 231 14.29 1.76 -5.73
CA PHE A 231 13.02 1.38 -5.13
C PHE A 231 12.76 2.12 -3.80
N ILE A 232 13.81 2.34 -3.00
CA ILE A 232 13.73 3.12 -1.76
C ILE A 232 13.18 4.53 -2.08
N ASP A 233 13.72 5.17 -3.11
CA ASP A 233 13.29 6.51 -3.52
C ASP A 233 11.90 6.52 -4.19
N ILE A 234 11.55 5.47 -4.97
CA ILE A 234 10.20 5.29 -5.51
C ILE A 234 9.18 5.22 -4.36
N LEU A 235 9.45 4.40 -3.37
CA LEU A 235 8.54 4.21 -2.24
C LEU A 235 8.44 5.46 -1.37
N ARG A 236 9.59 6.13 -1.09
CA ARG A 236 9.61 7.42 -0.40
C ARG A 236 8.71 8.44 -1.09
N GLY A 237 8.92 8.63 -2.39
CA GLY A 237 8.13 9.59 -3.17
C GLY A 237 6.66 9.23 -3.25
N GLY A 238 6.32 7.94 -3.35
CA GLY A 238 4.94 7.45 -3.32
C GLY A 238 4.23 7.74 -1.99
N ILE A 239 4.91 7.52 -0.86
CA ILE A 239 4.37 7.83 0.47
C ILE A 239 4.16 9.34 0.64
N LEU A 240 5.15 10.17 0.26
CA LEU A 240 5.03 11.62 0.34
C LEU A 240 3.88 12.13 -0.53
N TYR A 241 3.79 11.70 -1.80
CA TYR A 241 2.69 12.06 -2.69
C TYR A 241 1.32 11.70 -2.09
N ALA A 242 1.14 10.46 -1.65
CA ALA A 242 -0.11 10.01 -1.07
C ALA A 242 -0.48 10.80 0.19
N SER A 243 0.51 11.16 1.01
CA SER A 243 0.30 11.93 2.25
C SER A 243 0.09 13.43 2.02
N GLY A 244 0.31 13.94 0.79
CA GLY A 244 0.13 15.36 0.45
C GLY A 244 1.32 16.26 0.80
N GLU A 245 2.54 15.69 0.82
CA GLU A 245 3.79 16.33 1.21
C GLU A 245 4.72 16.62 0.01
#